data_7143403e914d76a75598f95350ad51e2
#
_entry.id   7143403e914d76a75598f95350ad51e2
#
_cell.length_a   1.000
_cell.length_b   1.000
_cell.length_c   1.000
_cell.angle_alpha   90.00
_cell.angle_beta   90.00
_cell.angle_gamma   90.00
#
_symmetry.space_group_name_H-M   'P 1'
#
loop_
_entity.id
_entity.type
_entity.pdbx_description
1 polymer ?
#
loop_
_entity_poly.entity_id
_entity_poly.type
_entity_poly.pdbx_seq_one_letter_code
_entity_poly.pdbx_strand_id
1 'polypeptide(L)'
;GMKEFIDQVDVASKLADVDGIVVPGGFGTRGLEGKIIAAQYALKAKFPYLGLCLGLQMAVVAAARNAGLTNANTTELDPNTPDPVISTMADQKGKEATGGTMRLGNYECVITPGTLASVVYGKKSVFERHRHRYECNNDYRDRYESWGIKVAGTSPDGNLVEMIEAIDHPFFLRAQSHPEFNSRPNRPQPMFAGFIKALIRKHN
;
A
#
# COMPACT_ATOMS: atom_id res chain seq x y z
N GLY A 1 5.66 -19.07 -2.62
CA GLY A 1 4.95 -17.88 -3.08
C GLY A 1 3.87 -17.47 -2.09
N MET A 2 3.20 -16.32 -2.30
CA MET A 2 2.17 -15.75 -1.37
C MET A 2 0.96 -16.66 -1.09
N LYS A 3 0.76 -17.73 -1.86
CA LYS A 3 -0.24 -18.76 -1.55
C LYS A 3 0.05 -19.58 -0.28
N GLU A 4 1.27 -19.51 0.22
CA GLU A 4 1.74 -20.34 1.34
C GLU A 4 1.47 -19.71 2.72
N PHE A 5 1.09 -18.44 2.76
CA PHE A 5 0.71 -17.78 4.03
C PHE A 5 -0.74 -18.12 4.37
N ILE A 6 -0.93 -19.08 5.26
CA ILE A 6 -2.26 -19.57 5.65
C ILE A 6 -2.73 -18.89 6.93
N ASP A 7 -1.82 -18.64 7.89
CA ASP A 7 -2.11 -17.94 9.13
C ASP A 7 -0.91 -17.08 9.60
N GLN A 8 -1.09 -16.30 10.65
CA GLN A 8 -0.05 -15.38 11.15
C GLN A 8 1.13 -16.09 11.83
N VAL A 9 0.93 -17.27 12.35
CA VAL A 9 2.01 -18.08 12.98
C VAL A 9 2.93 -18.61 11.89
N ASP A 10 2.37 -19.10 10.79
CA ASP A 10 3.11 -19.57 9.63
C ASP A 10 3.92 -18.43 8.96
N VAL A 11 3.34 -17.20 8.92
CA VAL A 11 4.03 -16.01 8.39
C VAL A 11 5.31 -15.70 9.16
N ALA A 12 5.26 -15.68 10.49
CA ALA A 12 6.44 -15.39 11.33
C ALA A 12 7.58 -16.37 11.04
N SER A 13 7.28 -17.67 10.95
CA SER A 13 8.26 -18.71 10.61
C SER A 13 8.86 -18.50 9.23
N LYS A 14 8.03 -18.20 8.23
CA LYS A 14 8.50 -18.01 6.84
C LYS A 14 9.30 -16.73 6.63
N LEU A 15 9.17 -15.77 7.54
CA LEU A 15 9.89 -14.50 7.49
C LEU A 15 11.08 -14.43 8.46
N ALA A 16 11.42 -15.53 9.13
CA ALA A 16 12.47 -15.57 10.13
C ALA A 16 13.86 -15.15 9.58
N ASP A 17 14.14 -15.48 8.32
CA ASP A 17 15.43 -15.24 7.66
C ASP A 17 15.45 -13.97 6.78
N VAL A 18 14.44 -13.12 6.90
CA VAL A 18 14.37 -11.86 6.11
C VAL A 18 14.18 -10.65 7.01
N ASP A 19 14.61 -9.49 6.56
CA ASP A 19 14.61 -8.25 7.33
C ASP A 19 13.44 -7.33 7.02
N GLY A 20 12.77 -7.56 5.91
CA GLY A 20 11.62 -6.78 5.49
C GLY A 20 10.85 -7.41 4.34
N ILE A 21 9.70 -6.83 4.03
CA ILE A 21 8.78 -7.33 3.02
C ILE A 21 8.57 -6.26 1.95
N VAL A 22 8.65 -6.67 0.68
CA VAL A 22 8.18 -5.88 -0.45
C VAL A 22 6.97 -6.57 -1.07
N VAL A 23 5.84 -5.87 -1.14
CA VAL A 23 4.65 -6.35 -1.87
C VAL A 23 4.48 -5.51 -3.12
N PRO A 24 4.81 -6.08 -4.29
CA PRO A 24 4.75 -5.37 -5.57
C PRO A 24 3.31 -5.20 -6.06
N GLY A 25 3.17 -4.43 -7.12
CA GLY A 25 1.95 -4.36 -7.92
C GLY A 25 1.56 -5.71 -8.51
N GLY A 26 0.32 -5.80 -8.96
CA GLY A 26 -0.23 -7.01 -9.59
C GLY A 26 -1.71 -6.81 -9.92
N PHE A 27 -2.27 -7.78 -10.62
CA PHE A 27 -3.67 -7.83 -11.01
C PHE A 27 -4.27 -9.20 -10.68
N GLY A 28 -5.59 -9.21 -10.51
CA GLY A 28 -6.36 -10.42 -10.24
C GLY A 28 -6.27 -10.92 -8.81
N THR A 29 -7.05 -11.94 -8.51
CA THR A 29 -7.34 -12.37 -7.13
C THR A 29 -6.31 -13.34 -6.55
N ARG A 30 -5.36 -13.82 -7.36
CA ARG A 30 -4.39 -14.83 -6.94
C ARG A 30 -3.42 -14.30 -5.86
N GLY A 31 -3.44 -14.93 -4.69
CA GLY A 31 -2.51 -14.63 -3.60
C GLY A 31 -2.78 -13.34 -2.85
N LEU A 32 -3.98 -12.72 -3.01
CA LEU A 32 -4.34 -11.50 -2.29
C LEU A 32 -4.38 -11.72 -0.79
N GLU A 33 -5.02 -12.79 -0.31
CA GLU A 33 -5.08 -13.10 1.12
C GLU A 33 -3.69 -13.27 1.74
N GLY A 34 -2.76 -13.95 1.06
CA GLY A 34 -1.37 -14.05 1.53
C GLY A 34 -0.67 -12.70 1.65
N LYS A 35 -0.94 -11.75 0.74
CA LYS A 35 -0.42 -10.38 0.82
C LYS A 35 -1.04 -9.60 1.98
N ILE A 36 -2.36 -9.78 2.23
CA ILE A 36 -3.06 -9.16 3.35
C ILE A 36 -2.48 -9.69 4.67
N ILE A 37 -2.30 -11.01 4.82
CA ILE A 37 -1.72 -11.63 6.02
C ILE A 37 -0.29 -11.14 6.26
N ALA A 38 0.54 -11.05 5.21
CA ALA A 38 1.89 -10.50 5.32
C ALA A 38 1.90 -9.04 5.80
N ALA A 39 0.97 -8.22 5.30
CA ALA A 39 0.81 -6.84 5.74
C ALA A 39 0.27 -6.74 7.19
N GLN A 40 -0.66 -7.61 7.58
CA GLN A 40 -1.15 -7.70 8.97
C GLN A 40 -0.02 -8.03 9.95
N TYR A 41 0.81 -9.01 9.59
CA TYR A 41 2.00 -9.35 10.36
C TYR A 41 2.96 -8.17 10.48
N ALA A 42 3.29 -7.53 9.35
CA ALA A 42 4.21 -6.40 9.33
C ALA A 42 3.75 -5.25 10.23
N LEU A 43 2.44 -4.93 10.22
CA LEU A 43 1.85 -3.92 11.11
C LEU A 43 1.99 -4.30 12.59
N LYS A 44 1.63 -5.54 12.96
CA LYS A 44 1.64 -6.01 14.37
C LYS A 44 3.04 -6.18 14.90
N ALA A 45 3.94 -6.77 14.11
CA ALA A 45 5.31 -7.07 14.50
C ALA A 45 6.28 -5.89 14.32
N LYS A 46 5.80 -4.74 13.84
CA LYS A 46 6.63 -3.59 13.44
C LYS A 46 7.74 -4.00 12.46
N PHE A 47 7.39 -4.90 11.54
CA PHE A 47 8.31 -5.45 10.56
C PHE A 47 8.39 -4.57 9.31
N PRO A 48 9.58 -4.17 8.84
CA PRO A 48 9.72 -3.26 7.71
C PRO A 48 8.94 -3.72 6.47
N TYR A 49 8.15 -2.83 5.90
CA TYR A 49 7.24 -3.14 4.79
C TYR A 49 7.23 -2.01 3.75
N LEU A 50 7.38 -2.41 2.49
CA LEU A 50 7.21 -1.55 1.33
C LEU A 50 6.11 -2.13 0.43
N GLY A 51 5.05 -1.37 0.17
CA GLY A 51 3.93 -1.79 -0.66
C GLY A 51 3.74 -0.88 -1.88
N LEU A 52 3.60 -1.48 -3.06
CA LEU A 52 3.47 -0.76 -4.33
C LEU A 52 2.17 -1.16 -5.02
N CYS A 53 1.37 -0.20 -5.47
CA CYS A 53 0.11 -0.38 -6.15
C CYS A 53 -0.83 -1.34 -5.37
N LEU A 54 -0.98 -2.58 -5.81
CA LEU A 54 -1.73 -3.62 -5.09
C LEU A 54 -1.23 -3.80 -3.65
N GLY A 55 0.06 -3.63 -3.39
CA GLY A 55 0.66 -3.71 -2.06
C GLY A 55 0.16 -2.63 -1.10
N LEU A 56 -0.18 -1.42 -1.59
CA LEU A 56 -0.87 -0.40 -0.80
C LEU A 56 -2.29 -0.87 -0.46
N GLN A 57 -3.04 -1.34 -1.44
CA GLN A 57 -4.43 -1.75 -1.28
C GLN A 57 -4.57 -2.89 -0.25
N MET A 58 -3.73 -3.92 -0.36
CA MET A 58 -3.72 -5.04 0.58
C MET A 58 -3.36 -4.61 2.00
N ALA A 59 -2.53 -3.60 2.14
CA ALA A 59 -2.17 -3.08 3.45
C ALA A 59 -3.27 -2.22 4.09
N VAL A 60 -4.10 -1.52 3.33
CA VAL A 60 -5.31 -0.85 3.85
C VAL A 60 -6.30 -1.90 4.36
N VAL A 61 -6.55 -2.97 3.59
CA VAL A 61 -7.38 -4.09 4.03
C VAL A 61 -6.82 -4.71 5.32
N ALA A 62 -5.51 -4.94 5.38
CA ALA A 62 -4.84 -5.50 6.55
C ALA A 62 -4.99 -4.62 7.80
N ALA A 63 -4.82 -3.30 7.66
CA ALA A 63 -4.98 -2.34 8.76
C ALA A 63 -6.43 -2.34 9.29
N ALA A 64 -7.40 -2.29 8.40
CA ALA A 64 -8.81 -2.35 8.76
C ALA A 64 -9.18 -3.65 9.51
N ARG A 65 -8.72 -4.80 9.00
CA ARG A 65 -8.93 -6.10 9.66
C ARG A 65 -8.26 -6.20 11.02
N ASN A 66 -7.04 -5.67 11.17
CA ASN A 66 -6.34 -5.63 12.45
C ASN A 66 -7.06 -4.74 13.48
N ALA A 67 -7.79 -3.72 13.03
CA ALA A 67 -8.61 -2.85 13.86
C ALA A 67 -10.03 -3.40 14.13
N GLY A 68 -10.31 -4.64 13.73
CA GLY A 68 -11.58 -5.31 14.01
C GLY A 68 -12.63 -5.24 12.89
N LEU A 69 -12.36 -4.59 11.77
CA LEU A 69 -13.24 -4.60 10.60
C LEU A 69 -12.99 -5.88 9.77
N THR A 70 -13.42 -7.01 10.30
CA THR A 70 -13.04 -8.36 9.82
C THR A 70 -13.46 -8.64 8.39
N ASN A 71 -14.53 -7.99 7.90
CA ASN A 71 -15.03 -8.14 6.53
C ASN A 71 -14.39 -7.16 5.54
N ALA A 72 -13.48 -6.29 6.00
CA ALA A 72 -12.80 -5.35 5.12
C ALA A 72 -12.12 -6.07 3.95
N ASN A 73 -12.41 -5.60 2.74
CA ASN A 73 -11.90 -6.23 1.53
C ASN A 73 -11.78 -5.22 0.37
N THR A 74 -11.26 -5.70 -0.74
CA THR A 74 -11.32 -5.02 -2.03
C THR A 74 -12.47 -5.60 -2.85
N THR A 75 -13.19 -4.76 -3.57
CA THR A 75 -14.24 -5.21 -4.50
C THR A 75 -13.68 -6.00 -5.70
N GLU A 76 -12.36 -6.01 -5.90
CA GLU A 76 -11.69 -6.90 -6.86
C GLU A 76 -11.74 -8.36 -6.41
N LEU A 77 -11.57 -8.62 -5.10
CA LEU A 77 -11.59 -9.97 -4.52
C LEU A 77 -13.01 -10.42 -4.19
N ASP A 78 -13.79 -9.54 -3.58
CA ASP A 78 -15.18 -9.78 -3.21
C ASP A 78 -16.05 -8.56 -3.60
N PRO A 79 -16.73 -8.62 -4.75
CA PRO A 79 -17.61 -7.55 -5.21
C PRO A 79 -18.78 -7.23 -4.26
N ASN A 80 -19.13 -8.16 -3.37
CA ASN A 80 -20.25 -8.03 -2.43
C ASN A 80 -19.78 -7.78 -0.98
N THR A 81 -18.51 -7.49 -0.77
CA THR A 81 -18.01 -7.22 0.57
C THR A 81 -18.82 -6.12 1.25
N PRO A 82 -19.25 -6.29 2.51
CA PRO A 82 -19.96 -5.24 3.25
C PRO A 82 -19.05 -4.04 3.60
N ASP A 83 -17.73 -4.25 3.61
CA ASP A 83 -16.74 -3.24 3.95
C ASP A 83 -15.72 -3.06 2.81
N PRO A 84 -16.12 -2.41 1.69
CA PRO A 84 -15.26 -2.20 0.52
C PRO A 84 -14.25 -1.07 0.76
N VAL A 85 -13.21 -1.32 1.56
CA VAL A 85 -12.16 -0.33 1.88
C VAL A 85 -11.29 0.01 0.68
N ILE A 86 -11.30 -0.87 -0.33
CA ILE A 86 -10.73 -0.67 -1.66
C ILE A 86 -11.84 -0.92 -2.69
N SER A 87 -12.06 0.03 -3.58
CA SER A 87 -13.13 -0.04 -4.59
C SER A 87 -12.70 0.60 -5.91
N THR A 88 -13.54 0.52 -6.93
CA THR A 88 -13.32 1.25 -8.19
C THR A 88 -13.43 2.76 -7.97
N MET A 89 -12.71 3.54 -8.77
CA MET A 89 -12.86 4.99 -8.77
C MET A 89 -14.30 5.38 -9.16
N ALA A 90 -14.82 6.44 -8.52
CA ALA A 90 -16.22 6.86 -8.72
C ALA A 90 -16.52 7.27 -10.16
N ASP A 91 -15.56 7.87 -10.87
CA ASP A 91 -15.66 8.26 -12.28
C ASP A 91 -15.54 7.07 -13.25
N GLN A 92 -15.15 5.89 -12.74
CA GLN A 92 -15.04 4.65 -13.51
C GLN A 92 -16.22 3.70 -13.29
N LYS A 93 -17.09 3.95 -12.32
CA LYS A 93 -18.30 3.14 -12.09
C LYS A 93 -19.17 3.09 -13.35
N GLY A 94 -19.53 1.87 -13.76
CA GLY A 94 -20.32 1.63 -14.96
C GLY A 94 -19.50 1.57 -16.25
N LYS A 95 -18.17 1.71 -16.20
CA LYS A 95 -17.27 1.61 -17.35
C LYS A 95 -16.35 0.38 -17.28
N GLU A 96 -16.58 -0.51 -16.33
CA GLU A 96 -15.72 -1.67 -16.04
C GLU A 96 -15.51 -2.61 -17.25
N ALA A 97 -16.50 -2.63 -18.18
CA ALA A 97 -16.44 -3.42 -19.40
C ALA A 97 -15.69 -2.76 -20.56
N THR A 98 -15.28 -1.50 -20.44
CA THR A 98 -14.78 -0.69 -21.59
C THR A 98 -13.27 -0.43 -21.46
N GLY A 99 -12.40 -1.32 -21.27
CA GLY A 99 -10.93 -1.18 -21.36
C GLY A 99 -10.25 0.17 -21.01
N GLY A 100 -11.01 1.27 -21.01
CA GLY A 100 -10.57 2.65 -20.76
C GLY A 100 -10.72 3.12 -19.31
N THR A 101 -10.97 2.22 -18.35
CA THR A 101 -11.27 2.54 -16.95
C THR A 101 -10.03 2.53 -16.04
N MET A 102 -8.86 2.32 -16.59
CA MET A 102 -7.60 2.25 -15.86
C MET A 102 -6.99 3.64 -15.70
N ARG A 103 -6.58 4.00 -14.48
CA ARG A 103 -5.71 5.13 -14.25
C ARG A 103 -4.32 4.77 -14.75
N LEU A 104 -3.92 5.35 -15.87
CA LEU A 104 -2.70 5.02 -16.60
C LEU A 104 -1.95 6.30 -16.93
N GLY A 105 -0.68 6.36 -16.55
CA GLY A 105 0.18 7.50 -16.87
C GLY A 105 0.95 8.03 -15.68
N ASN A 106 1.46 9.24 -15.84
CA ASN A 106 2.26 9.94 -14.83
C ASN A 106 1.41 10.99 -14.15
N TYR A 107 1.26 10.88 -12.81
CA TYR A 107 0.40 11.76 -12.02
C TYR A 107 1.19 12.36 -10.87
N GLU A 108 0.82 13.58 -10.49
CA GLU A 108 1.38 14.26 -9.34
C GLU A 108 0.81 13.69 -8.05
N CYS A 109 1.70 13.46 -7.09
CA CYS A 109 1.39 13.16 -5.71
C CYS A 109 1.91 14.28 -4.83
N VAL A 110 1.04 14.95 -4.09
CA VAL A 110 1.38 15.95 -3.06
C VAL A 110 1.68 15.21 -1.77
N ILE A 111 2.90 15.36 -1.25
CA ILE A 111 3.38 14.66 -0.07
C ILE A 111 2.97 15.42 1.19
N THR A 112 2.38 14.71 2.14
CA THR A 112 1.97 15.26 3.43
C THR A 112 3.19 15.61 4.29
N PRO A 113 3.36 16.87 4.76
CA PRO A 113 4.45 17.26 5.64
C PRO A 113 4.46 16.46 6.95
N GLY A 114 5.67 16.23 7.51
CA GLY A 114 5.82 15.51 8.79
C GLY A 114 5.58 14.01 8.72
N THR A 115 5.55 13.44 7.52
CA THR A 115 5.40 12.00 7.27
C THR A 115 6.74 11.35 6.94
N LEU A 116 6.81 10.01 7.08
CA LEU A 116 7.95 9.24 6.60
C LEU A 116 8.17 9.47 5.09
N ALA A 117 7.09 9.55 4.32
CA ALA A 117 7.17 9.90 2.90
C ALA A 117 7.88 11.23 2.67
N SER A 118 7.59 12.26 3.47
CA SER A 118 8.24 13.57 3.34
C SER A 118 9.74 13.52 3.64
N VAL A 119 10.15 12.68 4.59
CA VAL A 119 11.57 12.44 4.90
C VAL A 119 12.26 11.68 3.78
N VAL A 120 11.61 10.64 3.26
CA VAL A 120 12.16 9.75 2.22
C VAL A 120 12.35 10.47 0.90
N TYR A 121 11.36 11.25 0.47
CA TYR A 121 11.40 11.97 -0.80
C TYR A 121 12.15 13.31 -0.72
N GLY A 122 12.09 13.99 0.42
CA GLY A 122 12.66 15.33 0.59
C GLY A 122 12.04 16.39 -0.33
N LYS A 123 10.80 16.20 -0.76
CA LYS A 123 10.08 17.05 -1.72
C LYS A 123 8.64 17.25 -1.28
N LYS A 124 8.01 18.35 -1.73
CA LYS A 124 6.60 18.64 -1.47
C LYS A 124 5.65 17.86 -2.38
N SER A 125 6.10 17.56 -3.60
CA SER A 125 5.35 16.73 -4.55
C SER A 125 6.29 15.94 -5.45
N VAL A 126 5.78 14.86 -6.03
CA VAL A 126 6.49 13.99 -6.96
C VAL A 126 5.55 13.54 -8.06
N PHE A 127 6.12 13.23 -9.23
CA PHE A 127 5.38 12.61 -10.32
C PHE A 127 5.73 11.13 -10.37
N GLU A 128 4.71 10.28 -10.29
CA GLU A 128 4.87 8.82 -10.31
C GLU A 128 3.91 8.18 -11.32
N ARG A 129 4.32 7.04 -11.85
CA ARG A 129 3.51 6.31 -12.83
C ARG A 129 2.47 5.44 -12.15
N HIS A 130 1.27 5.44 -12.74
CA HIS A 130 0.12 4.66 -12.28
C HIS A 130 -0.34 3.68 -13.35
N ARG A 131 -0.84 2.52 -12.86
CA ARG A 131 -1.52 1.52 -13.67
C ARG A 131 -2.43 0.69 -12.77
N HIS A 132 -3.63 1.20 -12.47
CA HIS A 132 -4.58 0.52 -11.60
C HIS A 132 -6.01 0.99 -11.84
N ARG A 133 -6.99 0.20 -11.41
CA ARG A 133 -8.43 0.47 -11.50
C ARG A 133 -9.06 0.74 -10.14
N TYR A 134 -8.50 0.15 -9.08
CA TYR A 134 -9.01 0.23 -7.73
C TYR A 134 -8.22 1.28 -6.94
N GLU A 135 -8.92 1.92 -6.02
CA GLU A 135 -8.42 2.99 -5.16
C GLU A 135 -8.86 2.78 -3.71
N CYS A 136 -8.19 3.45 -2.80
CA CYS A 136 -8.68 3.60 -1.43
C CYS A 136 -10.07 4.24 -1.45
N ASN A 137 -11.03 3.63 -0.75
CA ASN A 137 -12.36 4.18 -0.64
C ASN A 137 -12.39 5.31 0.41
N ASN A 138 -12.72 6.52 -0.03
CA ASN A 138 -12.73 7.72 0.81
C ASN A 138 -13.75 7.66 1.97
N ASP A 139 -14.80 6.83 1.87
CA ASP A 139 -15.78 6.64 2.95
C ASP A 139 -15.15 6.07 4.23
N TYR A 140 -13.95 5.47 4.12
CA TYR A 140 -13.20 4.93 5.25
C TYR A 140 -11.98 5.76 5.65
N ARG A 141 -11.65 6.82 4.92
CA ARG A 141 -10.41 7.58 5.11
C ARG A 141 -10.27 8.18 6.51
N ASP A 142 -11.36 8.67 7.08
CA ASP A 142 -11.38 9.24 8.44
C ASP A 142 -11.11 8.22 9.55
N ARG A 143 -11.18 6.92 9.22
CA ARG A 143 -10.91 5.82 10.15
C ARG A 143 -9.44 5.38 10.15
N TYR A 144 -8.62 5.85 9.22
CA TYR A 144 -7.24 5.37 9.04
C TYR A 144 -6.39 5.51 10.30
N GLU A 145 -6.47 6.62 11.02
CA GLU A 145 -5.70 6.81 12.25
C GLU A 145 -6.09 5.79 13.33
N SER A 146 -7.37 5.46 13.44
CA SER A 146 -7.84 4.40 14.35
C SER A 146 -7.36 3.00 13.95
N TRP A 147 -6.97 2.81 12.70
CA TRP A 147 -6.37 1.58 12.18
C TRP A 147 -4.84 1.55 12.29
N GLY A 148 -4.24 2.60 12.87
CA GLY A 148 -2.78 2.74 13.00
C GLY A 148 -2.05 3.10 11.72
N ILE A 149 -2.76 3.69 10.73
CA ILE A 149 -2.20 4.20 9.48
C ILE A 149 -2.61 5.65 9.25
N LYS A 150 -1.89 6.36 8.42
CA LYS A 150 -2.22 7.73 8.01
C LYS A 150 -1.90 7.98 6.54
N VAL A 151 -2.55 8.97 5.96
CA VAL A 151 -2.29 9.42 4.60
C VAL A 151 -0.97 10.19 4.56
N ALA A 152 -0.06 9.73 3.71
CA ALA A 152 1.26 10.32 3.51
C ALA A 152 1.40 11.07 2.17
N GLY A 153 0.42 10.95 1.29
CA GLY A 153 0.35 11.68 0.03
C GLY A 153 -1.01 11.55 -0.64
N THR A 154 -1.39 12.57 -1.39
CA THR A 154 -2.68 12.64 -2.10
C THR A 154 -2.49 13.15 -3.53
N SER A 155 -3.51 12.98 -4.37
CA SER A 155 -3.66 13.77 -5.60
C SER A 155 -3.69 15.28 -5.29
N PRO A 156 -3.37 16.18 -6.26
CA PRO A 156 -3.34 17.63 -6.02
C PRO A 156 -4.65 18.22 -5.51
N ASP A 157 -5.79 17.65 -5.90
CA ASP A 157 -7.12 18.01 -5.43
C ASP A 157 -7.48 17.42 -4.06
N GLY A 158 -6.60 16.56 -3.50
CA GLY A 158 -6.79 15.88 -2.23
C GLY A 158 -7.76 14.70 -2.25
N ASN A 159 -8.37 14.38 -3.39
CA ASN A 159 -9.45 13.39 -3.48
C ASN A 159 -8.96 11.95 -3.46
N LEU A 160 -7.76 11.67 -3.98
CA LEU A 160 -7.21 10.32 -4.06
C LEU A 160 -6.08 10.12 -3.06
N VAL A 161 -6.07 8.98 -2.39
CA VAL A 161 -4.97 8.58 -1.50
C VAL A 161 -3.88 7.94 -2.34
N GLU A 162 -2.73 8.61 -2.43
CA GLU A 162 -1.58 8.19 -3.23
C GLU A 162 -0.51 7.44 -2.42
N MET A 163 -0.35 7.85 -1.15
CA MET A 163 0.58 7.20 -0.23
C MET A 163 -0.03 7.07 1.15
N ILE A 164 0.28 5.97 1.82
CA ILE A 164 -0.03 5.76 3.24
C ILE A 164 1.20 5.25 3.98
N GLU A 165 1.24 5.52 5.29
CA GLU A 165 2.27 5.01 6.20
C GLU A 165 1.64 4.53 7.50
N ALA A 166 2.31 3.63 8.23
CA ALA A 166 1.88 3.26 9.57
C ALA A 166 2.34 4.29 10.59
N ILE A 167 1.50 4.52 11.61
CA ILE A 167 1.82 5.35 12.76
C ILE A 167 2.74 4.54 13.69
N ASP A 168 3.76 5.19 14.25
CA ASP A 168 4.72 4.58 15.19
C ASP A 168 5.31 3.24 14.68
N HIS A 169 5.85 3.27 13.46
CA HIS A 169 6.44 2.12 12.81
C HIS A 169 7.81 2.45 12.22
N PRO A 170 8.84 1.58 12.33
CA PRO A 170 10.19 1.86 11.84
C PRO A 170 10.25 2.13 10.33
N PHE A 171 9.52 1.37 9.54
CA PHE A 171 9.33 1.62 8.10
C PHE A 171 8.12 0.86 7.57
N PHE A 172 7.05 1.56 7.29
CA PHE A 172 5.86 1.00 6.66
C PHE A 172 5.29 2.04 5.70
N LEU A 173 5.83 2.08 4.48
CA LEU A 173 5.51 3.08 3.47
C LEU A 173 4.95 2.41 2.22
N ARG A 174 3.90 2.99 1.66
CA ARG A 174 3.21 2.43 0.49
C ARG A 174 2.76 3.51 -0.46
N ALA A 175 2.81 3.19 -1.75
CA ALA A 175 2.34 4.05 -2.83
C ALA A 175 1.33 3.32 -3.71
N GLN A 176 0.31 4.03 -4.17
CA GLN A 176 -0.62 3.54 -5.20
C GLN A 176 0.06 3.47 -6.57
N SER A 177 1.10 4.22 -6.75
CA SER A 177 1.92 4.28 -7.96
C SER A 177 2.89 3.10 -8.10
N HIS A 178 3.62 3.13 -9.21
CA HIS A 178 4.70 2.20 -9.57
C HIS A 178 6.06 2.93 -9.58
N PRO A 179 6.65 3.22 -8.40
CA PRO A 179 7.92 3.95 -8.32
C PRO A 179 9.11 3.18 -8.94
N GLU A 180 8.98 1.86 -9.13
CA GLU A 180 9.99 1.06 -9.82
C GLU A 180 10.28 1.53 -11.24
N PHE A 181 9.32 2.14 -11.93
CA PHE A 181 9.55 2.69 -13.27
C PHE A 181 10.46 3.94 -13.28
N ASN A 182 10.57 4.63 -12.14
CA ASN A 182 11.44 5.78 -11.96
C ASN A 182 12.79 5.45 -11.32
N SER A 183 13.04 4.17 -10.98
CA SER A 183 14.29 3.72 -10.39
C SER A 183 15.33 3.36 -11.44
N ARG A 184 16.60 3.65 -11.13
CA ARG A 184 17.77 3.30 -11.96
C ARG A 184 18.91 2.80 -11.05
N PRO A 185 19.82 1.93 -11.53
CA PRO A 185 20.92 1.42 -10.71
C PRO A 185 21.77 2.52 -10.06
N ASN A 186 22.05 3.59 -10.78
CA ASN A 186 22.84 4.73 -10.31
C ASN A 186 22.00 5.87 -9.69
N ARG A 187 20.68 5.75 -9.69
CA ARG A 187 19.73 6.69 -9.09
C ARG A 187 18.51 5.92 -8.58
N PRO A 188 18.64 5.20 -7.46
CA PRO A 188 17.54 4.46 -6.89
C PRO A 188 16.39 5.40 -6.50
N GLN A 189 15.17 4.96 -6.72
CA GLN A 189 13.99 5.71 -6.34
C GLN A 189 13.91 5.81 -4.81
N PRO A 190 13.54 6.97 -4.25
CA PRO A 190 13.64 7.25 -2.81
C PRO A 190 12.98 6.22 -1.88
N MET A 191 11.82 5.66 -2.26
CA MET A 191 11.15 4.65 -1.44
C MET A 191 12.00 3.39 -1.26
N PHE A 192 12.67 2.93 -2.32
CA PHE A 192 13.57 1.76 -2.23
C PHE A 192 14.81 2.08 -1.41
N ALA A 193 15.42 3.24 -1.64
CA ALA A 193 16.58 3.68 -0.86
C ALA A 193 16.24 3.80 0.63
N GLY A 194 15.09 4.39 0.95
CA GLY A 194 14.58 4.52 2.32
C GLY A 194 14.31 3.17 2.97
N PHE A 195 13.71 2.24 2.25
CA PHE A 195 13.45 0.88 2.72
C PHE A 195 14.75 0.15 3.07
N ILE A 196 15.72 0.10 2.15
CA ILE A 196 17.02 -0.54 2.39
C ILE A 196 17.74 0.10 3.59
N LYS A 197 17.70 1.44 3.69
CA LYS A 197 18.29 2.14 4.84
C LYS A 197 17.66 1.74 6.18
N ALA A 198 16.33 1.50 6.19
CA ALA A 198 15.63 1.03 7.38
C ALA A 198 16.03 -0.41 7.76
N LEU A 199 16.24 -1.30 6.76
CA LEU A 199 16.72 -2.67 7.01
C LEU A 199 18.12 -2.68 7.64
N ILE A 200 19.04 -1.88 7.12
CA ILE A 200 20.41 -1.78 7.65
C ILE A 200 20.43 -1.30 9.11
N ARG A 201 19.56 -0.34 9.45
CA ARG A 201 19.47 0.19 10.83
C ARG A 201 18.96 -0.82 11.84
N LYS A 202 18.25 -1.86 11.40
CA LYS A 202 17.77 -2.93 12.28
C LYS A 202 18.92 -3.81 12.80
N HIS A 203 20.05 -3.86 12.08
CA HIS A 203 21.22 -4.68 12.41
C HIS A 203 22.33 -3.89 13.12
N ASN A 204 22.20 -2.58 13.26
CA ASN A 204 23.10 -1.70 14.01
C ASN A 204 22.45 -1.22 15.32
#